data_bbb31afa699608d8fa492d4d5dbf56a4
#
_entry.id   bbb31afa699608d8fa492d4d5dbf56a4
#
_cell.length_a   1.000
_cell.length_b   1.000
_cell.length_c   1.000
_cell.angle_alpha   90.00
_cell.angle_beta   90.00
_cell.angle_gamma   90.00
#
_symmetry.space_group_name_H-M   'P 1'
#
loop_
_entity.id
_entity.type
_entity.pdbx_description
1 polymer ?
#
loop_
_entity_poly.entity_id
_entity_poly.type
_entity_poly.pdbx_seq_one_letter_code
_entity_poly.pdbx_strand_id
1 'polypeptide(L)'
;MAKGRRQQMPGNMGNMMKQVQQMQKNMEKKQAEISEMEFEATAGGGAIKVVANGNKEIVSIELKEEIVDPDDVEMLQDLILVAVNEAIQAAEKAMGDAMGAMTGGMKMPGLF
;
A
#
# COMPACT_ATOMS: atom_id res chain seq x y z
N MET A 1 48.90 -5.45 14.29
CA MET A 1 48.40 -5.09 13.47
C MET A 1 47.16 -5.55 12.71
N ALA A 2 47.25 -6.27 11.61
CA ALA A 2 46.08 -6.63 10.84
C ALA A 2 45.04 -7.42 11.61
N LYS A 3 45.48 -8.20 12.57
CA LYS A 3 44.56 -9.02 13.37
C LYS A 3 43.57 -8.21 14.17
N GLY A 4 44.02 -7.08 14.73
CA GLY A 4 43.13 -6.25 15.50
C GLY A 4 41.99 -5.67 14.65
N ARG A 5 42.29 -5.30 13.43
CA ARG A 5 41.28 -4.75 12.56
C ARG A 5 40.23 -5.78 12.18
N ARG A 6 40.67 -7.01 11.92
CA ARG A 6 39.77 -8.07 11.58
C ARG A 6 38.77 -8.34 12.68
N GLN A 7 39.22 -8.29 13.90
CA GLN A 7 38.34 -8.54 15.01
C GLN A 7 37.27 -7.49 15.13
N GLN A 8 37.60 -6.24 14.83
CA GLN A 8 36.62 -5.18 14.88
C GLN A 8 35.59 -5.28 13.75
N MET A 9 36.03 -5.61 12.55
CA MET A 9 35.15 -5.65 11.41
C MET A 9 34.07 -6.70 11.55
N PRO A 10 34.35 -7.92 11.99
CA PRO A 10 33.27 -8.89 12.17
C PRO A 10 32.23 -8.42 13.17
N GLY A 11 32.63 -7.75 14.23
CA GLY A 11 31.68 -7.23 15.18
C GLY A 11 30.76 -6.19 14.59
N ASN A 12 31.33 -5.27 13.80
CA ASN A 12 30.52 -4.25 13.12
C ASN A 12 29.59 -4.85 12.10
N MET A 13 30.07 -5.81 11.35
CA MET A 13 29.24 -6.46 10.36
C MET A 13 28.08 -7.20 11.02
N GLY A 14 28.29 -7.81 12.14
CA GLY A 14 27.22 -8.47 12.87
C GLY A 14 26.13 -7.51 13.29
N ASN A 15 26.52 -6.34 13.78
CA ASN A 15 25.56 -5.32 14.16
C ASN A 15 24.80 -4.79 12.96
N MET A 16 25.49 -4.56 11.86
CA MET A 16 24.85 -4.09 10.65
C MET A 16 23.85 -5.11 10.11
N MET A 17 24.22 -6.38 10.17
CA MET A 17 23.31 -7.43 9.71
C MET A 17 22.06 -7.51 10.57
N LYS A 18 22.21 -7.33 11.88
CA LYS A 18 21.05 -7.30 12.77
C LYS A 18 20.13 -6.14 12.43
N GLN A 19 20.69 -4.99 12.15
CA GLN A 19 19.92 -3.82 11.78
C GLN A 19 19.16 -4.05 10.47
N VAL A 20 19.81 -4.64 9.49
CA VAL A 20 19.19 -4.94 8.21
C VAL A 20 18.05 -5.94 8.39
N GLN A 21 18.28 -6.99 9.17
CA GLN A 21 17.23 -7.98 9.43
C GLN A 21 16.05 -7.35 10.13
N GLN A 22 16.30 -6.46 11.06
CA GLN A 22 15.24 -5.78 11.78
C GLN A 22 14.44 -4.87 10.86
N MET A 23 15.12 -4.17 9.97
CA MET A 23 14.46 -3.34 8.97
C MET A 23 13.58 -4.17 8.06
N GLN A 24 14.08 -5.32 7.61
CA GLN A 24 13.30 -6.21 6.76
C GLN A 24 12.06 -6.70 7.48
N LYS A 25 12.19 -7.09 8.74
CA LYS A 25 11.03 -7.52 9.52
C LYS A 25 10.02 -6.41 9.68
N ASN A 26 10.49 -5.20 9.92
CA ASN A 26 9.61 -4.05 10.05
C ASN A 26 8.89 -3.77 8.74
N MET A 27 9.58 -3.87 7.62
CA MET A 27 8.98 -3.68 6.32
C MET A 27 7.92 -4.74 6.02
N GLU A 28 8.24 -5.99 6.29
CA GLU A 28 7.30 -7.08 6.07
C GLU A 28 6.05 -6.92 6.94
N LYS A 29 6.25 -6.53 8.18
CA LYS A 29 5.14 -6.29 9.10
C LYS A 29 4.28 -5.15 8.61
N LYS A 30 4.90 -4.08 8.15
CA LYS A 30 4.18 -2.92 7.65
C LYS A 30 3.39 -3.27 6.39
N GLN A 31 4.00 -4.02 5.49
CA GLN A 31 3.32 -4.47 4.29
C GLN A 31 2.14 -5.37 4.62
N ALA A 32 2.30 -6.25 5.59
CA ALA A 32 1.21 -7.11 6.02
C ALA A 32 0.06 -6.31 6.61
N GLU A 33 0.37 -5.31 7.43
CA GLU A 33 -0.63 -4.44 8.00
C GLU A 33 -1.41 -3.69 6.91
N ILE A 34 -0.70 -3.16 5.92
CA ILE A 34 -1.33 -2.44 4.82
C ILE A 34 -2.14 -3.37 3.96
N SER A 35 -1.65 -4.60 3.73
CA SER A 35 -2.38 -5.60 2.95
C SER A 35 -3.76 -5.87 3.52
N GLU A 36 -3.89 -5.81 4.83
CA GLU A 36 -5.14 -6.06 5.52
C GLU A 36 -6.03 -4.82 5.63
N MET A 37 -5.48 -3.66 5.37
CA MET A 37 -6.27 -2.42 5.40
C MET A 37 -7.25 -2.39 4.23
N GLU A 38 -8.38 -1.74 4.47
CA GLU A 38 -9.40 -1.60 3.45
C GLU A 38 -9.55 -0.14 3.07
N PHE A 39 -9.73 0.08 1.78
CA PHE A 39 -9.85 1.42 1.21
C PHE A 39 -11.15 1.49 0.43
N GLU A 40 -12.01 2.42 0.81
CA GLU A 40 -13.31 2.59 0.19
C GLU A 40 -13.28 3.69 -0.85
N ALA A 41 -14.05 3.47 -1.91
CA ALA A 41 -14.36 4.52 -2.86
C ALA A 41 -15.84 4.45 -3.20
N THR A 42 -16.44 5.59 -3.48
CA THR A 42 -17.85 5.67 -3.84
C THR A 42 -18.02 6.41 -5.15
N ALA A 43 -19.11 6.14 -5.82
CA ALA A 43 -19.49 6.84 -7.03
C ALA A 43 -21.02 6.96 -7.07
N GLY A 44 -21.51 7.81 -7.97
CA GLY A 44 -22.94 8.00 -8.13
C GLY A 44 -23.62 8.56 -6.89
N GLY A 45 -22.96 9.49 -6.18
CA GLY A 45 -23.52 10.07 -4.97
C GLY A 45 -23.63 9.10 -3.81
N GLY A 46 -22.77 8.09 -3.78
CA GLY A 46 -22.78 7.07 -2.74
C GLY A 46 -23.60 5.85 -3.08
N ALA A 47 -24.14 5.78 -4.29
CA ALA A 47 -24.93 4.62 -4.72
C ALA A 47 -24.09 3.39 -4.99
N ILE A 48 -22.82 3.59 -5.26
CA ILE A 48 -21.85 2.50 -5.44
C ILE A 48 -20.74 2.69 -4.42
N LYS A 49 -20.40 1.60 -3.75
CA LYS A 49 -19.31 1.56 -2.79
C LYS A 49 -18.41 0.39 -3.13
N VAL A 50 -17.14 0.67 -3.34
CA VAL A 50 -16.14 -0.37 -3.66
C VAL A 50 -15.10 -0.34 -2.58
N VAL A 51 -14.72 -1.51 -2.12
CA VAL A 51 -13.67 -1.66 -1.11
C VAL A 51 -12.53 -2.47 -1.71
N ALA A 52 -11.32 -1.95 -1.60
CA ALA A 52 -10.11 -2.65 -2.01
C ALA A 52 -9.21 -2.84 -0.79
N ASN A 53 -8.40 -3.88 -0.78
CA ASN A 53 -7.39 -4.04 0.26
C ASN A 53 -6.05 -3.46 -0.19
N GLY A 54 -5.05 -3.52 0.69
CA GLY A 54 -3.73 -2.98 0.38
C GLY A 54 -3.00 -3.73 -0.72
N ASN A 55 -3.43 -4.93 -1.06
CA ASN A 55 -2.89 -5.71 -2.18
C ASN A 55 -3.54 -5.34 -3.50
N LYS A 56 -4.38 -4.32 -3.51
CA LYS A 56 -5.10 -3.86 -4.70
C LYS A 56 -6.10 -4.88 -5.20
N GLU A 57 -6.62 -5.67 -4.28
CA GLU A 57 -7.69 -6.61 -4.60
C GLU A 57 -9.02 -6.00 -4.21
N ILE A 58 -10.02 -6.17 -5.06
CA ILE A 58 -11.37 -5.70 -4.76
C ILE A 58 -12.01 -6.72 -3.83
N VAL A 59 -12.35 -6.26 -2.64
CA VAL A 59 -12.93 -7.10 -1.59
C VAL A 59 -14.45 -7.14 -1.68
N SER A 60 -15.07 -6.01 -1.98
CA SER A 60 -16.52 -5.94 -2.07
C SER A 60 -16.96 -4.82 -2.99
N ILE A 61 -18.13 -5.00 -3.56
CA ILE A 61 -18.83 -3.98 -4.35
C ILE A 61 -20.27 -3.98 -3.87
N GLU A 62 -20.73 -2.83 -3.40
CA GLU A 62 -22.11 -2.64 -2.98
C GLU A 62 -22.80 -1.68 -3.93
N LEU A 63 -23.96 -2.08 -4.40
CA LEU A 63 -24.79 -1.27 -5.29
C LEU A 63 -26.14 -1.06 -4.63
N LYS A 64 -26.65 0.17 -4.68
CA LYS A 64 -28.02 0.42 -4.29
C LYS A 64 -28.92 0.04 -5.46
N GLU A 65 -30.06 -0.55 -5.13
CA GLU A 65 -30.99 -1.03 -6.16
C GLU A 65 -31.43 0.08 -7.12
N GLU A 66 -31.58 1.27 -6.61
CA GLU A 66 -32.07 2.41 -7.40
C GLU A 66 -31.14 2.79 -8.55
N ILE A 67 -29.85 2.41 -8.47
CA ILE A 67 -28.92 2.71 -9.55
C ILE A 67 -28.84 1.60 -10.58
N VAL A 68 -29.44 0.46 -10.30
CA VAL A 68 -29.43 -0.68 -11.21
C VAL A 68 -30.61 -0.54 -12.16
N ASP A 69 -30.35 0.12 -13.27
CA ASP A 69 -31.37 0.41 -14.27
C ASP A 69 -31.05 -0.40 -15.53
N PRO A 70 -31.92 -1.38 -15.87
CA PRO A 70 -31.69 -2.19 -17.08
C PRO A 70 -31.70 -1.38 -18.37
N ASP A 71 -32.29 -0.19 -18.33
CA ASP A 71 -32.35 0.67 -19.51
C ASP A 71 -31.11 1.55 -19.65
N ASP A 72 -30.25 1.57 -18.63
CA ASP A 72 -29.03 2.41 -18.65
C ASP A 72 -27.85 1.65 -18.04
N VAL A 73 -27.52 0.54 -18.65
CA VAL A 73 -26.43 -0.31 -18.19
C VAL A 73 -25.08 0.37 -18.33
N GLU A 74 -24.91 1.20 -19.36
CA GLU A 74 -23.65 1.90 -19.59
C GLU A 74 -23.31 2.85 -18.44
N MET A 75 -24.31 3.54 -17.90
CA MET A 75 -24.09 4.41 -16.74
C MET A 75 -23.58 3.60 -15.56
N LEU A 76 -24.18 2.46 -15.29
CA LEU A 76 -23.78 1.59 -14.19
C LEU A 76 -22.34 1.10 -14.39
N GLN A 77 -22.01 0.69 -15.60
CA GLN A 77 -20.66 0.23 -15.92
C GLN A 77 -19.63 1.32 -15.66
N ASP A 78 -19.93 2.54 -16.11
CA ASP A 78 -19.02 3.66 -15.92
C ASP A 78 -18.82 3.99 -14.45
N LEU A 79 -19.88 3.98 -13.68
CA LEU A 79 -19.79 4.28 -12.24
C LEU A 79 -19.00 3.21 -11.50
N ILE A 80 -19.20 1.95 -11.85
CA ILE A 80 -18.41 0.85 -11.26
C ILE A 80 -16.95 1.01 -11.62
N LEU A 81 -16.66 1.32 -12.86
CA LEU A 81 -15.29 1.49 -13.33
C LEU A 81 -14.57 2.61 -12.55
N VAL A 82 -15.24 3.74 -12.39
CA VAL A 82 -14.69 4.87 -11.64
C VAL A 82 -14.42 4.48 -10.19
N ALA A 83 -15.40 3.85 -9.53
CA ALA A 83 -15.27 3.48 -8.14
C ALA A 83 -14.16 2.45 -7.92
N VAL A 84 -14.08 1.45 -8.80
CA VAL A 84 -13.03 0.43 -8.71
C VAL A 84 -11.65 1.06 -8.86
N ASN A 85 -11.47 1.91 -9.85
CA ASN A 85 -10.19 2.56 -10.09
C ASN A 85 -9.80 3.47 -8.93
N GLU A 86 -10.75 4.20 -8.37
CA GLU A 86 -10.46 5.05 -7.21
C GLU A 86 -10.06 4.23 -5.99
N ALA A 87 -10.73 3.10 -5.75
CA ALA A 87 -10.39 2.24 -4.63
C ALA A 87 -8.97 1.67 -4.78
N ILE A 88 -8.62 1.24 -5.98
CA ILE A 88 -7.27 0.73 -6.27
C ILE A 88 -6.24 1.83 -6.12
N GLN A 89 -6.52 3.02 -6.60
CA GLN A 89 -5.61 4.17 -6.46
C GLN A 89 -5.40 4.54 -5.00
N ALA A 90 -6.45 4.47 -4.19
CA ALA A 90 -6.33 4.72 -2.76
C ALA A 90 -5.40 3.70 -2.09
N ALA A 91 -5.52 2.43 -2.47
CA ALA A 91 -4.63 1.38 -1.96
C ALA A 91 -3.20 1.61 -2.41
N GLU A 92 -2.99 1.98 -3.66
CA GLU A 92 -1.65 2.27 -4.19
C GLU A 92 -1.01 3.44 -3.47
N LYS A 93 -1.79 4.49 -3.24
CA LYS A 93 -1.30 5.68 -2.56
C LYS A 93 -0.91 5.35 -1.12
N ALA A 94 -1.74 4.59 -0.42
CA ALA A 94 -1.45 4.21 0.95
C ALA A 94 -0.18 3.37 1.03
N MET A 95 0.00 2.44 0.10
CA MET A 95 1.21 1.63 0.05
C MET A 95 2.43 2.49 -0.25
N GLY A 96 2.33 3.40 -1.21
CA GLY A 96 3.41 4.31 -1.55
C GLY A 96 3.78 5.23 -0.40
N ASP A 97 2.78 5.77 0.29
CA ASP A 97 3.01 6.65 1.44
C ASP A 97 3.69 5.89 2.59
N ALA A 98 3.27 4.65 2.83
CA ALA A 98 3.87 3.83 3.87
C ALA A 98 5.32 3.49 3.54
N MET A 99 5.60 3.13 2.30
CA MET A 99 6.97 2.85 1.88
C MET A 99 7.83 4.10 1.95
N GLY A 100 7.28 5.24 1.54
CA GLY A 100 7.97 6.52 1.65
C GLY A 100 8.28 6.89 3.08
N ALA A 101 7.35 6.64 3.99
CA ALA A 101 7.57 6.92 5.41
C ALA A 101 8.67 6.05 5.98
N MET A 102 8.73 4.77 5.59
CA MET A 102 9.77 3.87 6.08
C MET A 102 11.15 4.25 5.57
N THR A 103 11.23 4.76 4.35
CA THR A 103 12.49 5.18 3.76
C THR A 103 12.71 6.68 3.84
N GLY A 104 11.84 7.37 4.56
CA GLY A 104 11.88 8.83 4.63
C GLY A 104 13.19 9.38 5.12
N GLY A 105 13.79 8.72 6.13
CA GLY A 105 15.06 9.15 6.65
C GLY A 105 16.22 8.91 5.69
N MET A 106 16.01 8.09 4.70
CA MET A 106 17.01 7.77 3.69
C MET A 106 16.88 8.63 2.44
N LYS A 107 15.84 9.39 2.34
CA LYS A 107 15.68 10.30 1.22
C LYS A 107 16.78 11.33 1.26
N MET A 108 17.51 11.42 0.20
CA MET A 108 18.58 12.39 0.08
C MET A 108 18.07 13.65 -0.57
N PRO A 109 18.39 14.83 -0.01
CA PRO A 109 18.00 16.07 -0.66
C PRO A 109 18.52 16.17 -2.09
N GLY A 110 19.63 15.55 -2.36
CA GLY A 110 20.20 15.57 -3.70
C GLY A 110 19.46 14.76 -4.73
N LEU A 111 18.50 13.96 -4.32
CA LEU A 111 17.70 13.17 -5.26
C LEU A 111 16.59 13.98 -5.93
N PHE A 112 16.37 15.18 -5.46
CA PHE A 112 15.29 16.02 -5.99
C PHE A 112 15.79 17.33 -6.53
#